data_590e3f8978cfdbe9327780f79320ad86
#
_entry.id   590e3f8978cfdbe9327780f79320ad86
#
_cell.length_a   1.000
_cell.length_b   1.000
_cell.length_c   1.000
_cell.angle_alpha   90.00
_cell.angle_beta   90.00
_cell.angle_gamma   90.00
#
_symmetry.space_group_name_H-M   'P 1'
#
loop_
_entity.id
_entity.type
_entity.pdbx_description
1 polymer ?
#
loop_
_entity_poly.entity_id
_entity_poly.type
_entity_poly.pdbx_seq_one_letter_code
_entity_poly.pdbx_strand_id
1 'polypeptide(L)'
;MSVMNETTTGATKAKTAKHMTDSFGLSRYEMPKMEVPAELREMTDKGVAHARDTYAKAKVASEDAADLLENTYATVAKGATDYNLKLIAIARTNTRAAFDYVHELLGVKSPSEFIELSTAHMRKQFDIVSEHNKELCALAREVATEAAEPIKTGVSKAFNKAT
;
A
#
# COMPACT_ATOMS: atom_id res chain seq x y z
N MET A 1 -47.75 -14.88 -17.29
CA MET A 1 -47.76 -16.13 -18.02
C MET A 1 -46.36 -16.38 -18.53
N SER A 2 -45.58 -17.36 -18.14
CA SER A 2 -45.85 -18.71 -17.69
C SER A 2 -44.64 -19.17 -16.87
N VAL A 3 -44.91 -19.66 -15.69
CA VAL A 3 -44.00 -20.50 -14.87
C VAL A 3 -44.01 -21.90 -15.44
N MET A 4 -42.94 -22.60 -15.27
CA MET A 4 -42.70 -24.07 -15.35
C MET A 4 -41.52 -24.44 -16.23
N ASN A 5 -40.38 -24.88 -15.59
CA ASN A 5 -40.13 -26.31 -15.47
C ASN A 5 -38.68 -26.55 -15.00
N GLU A 6 -38.46 -26.62 -13.72
CA GLU A 6 -37.19 -27.08 -13.12
C GLU A 6 -37.45 -28.13 -12.02
N THR A 7 -37.99 -29.27 -12.39
CA THR A 7 -38.09 -30.35 -11.39
C THR A 7 -37.88 -31.76 -11.93
N THR A 8 -37.38 -31.94 -13.15
CA THR A 8 -37.28 -33.29 -13.75
C THR A 8 -35.86 -33.78 -13.98
N THR A 9 -34.82 -32.97 -13.80
CA THR A 9 -33.43 -33.35 -14.11
C THR A 9 -32.69 -34.05 -12.95
N GLY A 10 -33.14 -33.88 -11.69
CA GLY A 10 -32.49 -34.49 -10.53
C GLY A 10 -32.82 -35.99 -10.31
N ALA A 11 -34.05 -36.37 -10.62
CA ALA A 11 -34.51 -37.74 -10.34
C ALA A 11 -34.00 -38.77 -11.37
N THR A 12 -33.77 -38.35 -12.61
CA THR A 12 -33.26 -39.27 -13.68
C THR A 12 -31.79 -39.61 -13.51
N LYS A 13 -30.98 -38.64 -13.01
CA LYS A 13 -29.53 -38.85 -12.79
C LYS A 13 -29.24 -39.77 -11.61
N ALA A 14 -30.05 -39.77 -10.56
CA ALA A 14 -29.91 -40.64 -9.42
C ALA A 14 -30.32 -42.10 -9.73
N LYS A 15 -31.33 -42.31 -10.60
CA LYS A 15 -31.75 -43.68 -11.00
C LYS A 15 -30.77 -44.34 -11.96
N THR A 16 -30.14 -43.58 -12.86
CA THR A 16 -29.13 -44.07 -13.81
C THR A 16 -27.84 -44.46 -13.11
N ALA A 17 -27.40 -43.72 -12.08
CA ALA A 17 -26.21 -44.03 -11.31
C ALA A 17 -26.41 -45.33 -10.47
N LYS A 18 -27.63 -45.58 -9.96
CA LYS A 18 -27.93 -46.80 -9.17
C LYS A 18 -28.00 -48.06 -10.03
N HIS A 19 -28.42 -47.92 -11.27
CA HIS A 19 -28.53 -49.08 -12.20
C HIS A 19 -27.15 -49.45 -12.81
N MET A 20 -26.22 -48.49 -12.89
CA MET A 20 -24.87 -48.75 -13.43
C MET A 20 -23.98 -49.48 -12.42
N THR A 21 -24.18 -49.27 -11.11
CA THR A 21 -23.44 -49.99 -10.05
C THR A 21 -23.86 -51.43 -9.86
N ASP A 22 -25.12 -51.75 -10.12
CA ASP A 22 -25.61 -53.14 -10.01
C ASP A 22 -25.21 -54.05 -11.20
N SER A 23 -24.90 -53.46 -12.37
CA SER A 23 -24.53 -54.17 -13.56
C SER A 23 -23.06 -54.63 -13.64
N PHE A 24 -22.19 -54.05 -12.81
CA PHE A 24 -20.74 -54.33 -12.84
C PHE A 24 -20.28 -55.35 -11.79
N GLY A 25 -21.18 -56.06 -11.10
CA GLY A 25 -20.78 -57.17 -10.21
C GLY A 25 -19.75 -56.79 -9.16
N LEU A 26 -19.65 -55.50 -8.80
CA LEU A 26 -18.88 -55.04 -7.67
C LEU A 26 -19.64 -55.48 -6.43
N SER A 27 -19.50 -56.74 -6.07
CA SER A 27 -19.80 -57.23 -4.74
C SER A 27 -19.38 -56.19 -3.75
N ARG A 28 -20.34 -55.76 -2.94
CA ARG A 28 -20.17 -54.92 -1.78
C ARG A 28 -18.96 -55.46 -0.99
N TYR A 29 -17.77 -54.96 -1.34
CA TYR A 29 -16.64 -55.05 -0.43
C TYR A 29 -17.02 -54.21 0.77
N GLU A 30 -17.58 -54.84 1.79
CA GLU A 30 -17.61 -54.27 3.12
C GLU A 30 -16.14 -54.03 3.48
N MET A 31 -15.68 -52.79 3.24
CA MET A 31 -14.41 -52.38 3.80
C MET A 31 -14.53 -52.55 5.30
N PRO A 32 -13.64 -53.35 5.91
CA PRO A 32 -13.64 -53.50 7.36
C PRO A 32 -13.58 -52.10 7.92
N LYS A 33 -14.47 -51.73 8.85
CA LYS A 33 -14.38 -50.52 9.62
C LYS A 33 -13.02 -50.55 10.33
N MET A 34 -11.99 -50.06 9.68
CA MET A 34 -10.73 -49.82 10.37
C MET A 34 -11.03 -48.71 11.38
N GLU A 35 -11.20 -49.13 12.63
CA GLU A 35 -11.22 -48.19 13.75
C GLU A 35 -9.85 -47.50 13.76
N VAL A 36 -9.84 -46.26 13.31
CA VAL A 36 -8.64 -45.45 13.36
C VAL A 36 -8.28 -45.32 14.85
N PRO A 37 -7.07 -45.74 15.27
CA PRO A 37 -6.64 -45.66 16.65
C PRO A 37 -6.88 -44.24 17.21
N ALA A 38 -7.33 -44.18 18.46
CA ALA A 38 -7.64 -42.90 19.12
C ALA A 38 -6.46 -41.92 19.07
N GLU A 39 -5.26 -42.44 19.17
CA GLU A 39 -4.00 -41.70 19.07
C GLU A 39 -3.82 -41.02 17.69
N LEU A 40 -4.22 -41.68 16.60
CA LEU A 40 -4.14 -41.13 15.25
C LEU A 40 -5.18 -40.02 15.04
N ARG A 41 -6.36 -40.15 15.63
CA ARG A 41 -7.39 -39.09 15.62
C ARG A 41 -6.93 -37.87 16.38
N GLU A 42 -6.37 -38.05 17.58
CA GLU A 42 -5.84 -36.96 18.40
C GLU A 42 -4.69 -36.22 17.69
N MET A 43 -3.81 -36.94 17.02
CA MET A 43 -2.70 -36.38 16.25
C MET A 43 -3.21 -35.58 15.04
N THR A 44 -4.25 -36.08 14.36
CA THR A 44 -4.89 -35.40 13.24
C THR A 44 -5.60 -34.15 13.71
N ASP A 45 -6.34 -34.22 14.82
CA ASP A 45 -7.05 -33.06 15.37
C ASP A 45 -6.08 -31.96 15.84
N LYS A 46 -4.99 -32.33 16.49
CA LYS A 46 -3.90 -31.40 16.84
C LYS A 46 -3.24 -30.78 15.59
N GLY A 47 -3.01 -31.59 14.56
CA GLY A 47 -2.45 -31.14 13.30
C GLY A 47 -3.36 -30.13 12.59
N VAL A 48 -4.66 -30.41 12.53
CA VAL A 48 -5.66 -29.50 11.95
C VAL A 48 -5.79 -28.23 12.77
N ALA A 49 -5.80 -28.32 14.10
CA ALA A 49 -5.83 -27.14 14.97
C ALA A 49 -4.61 -26.26 14.77
N HIS A 50 -3.41 -26.86 14.73
CA HIS A 50 -2.16 -26.13 14.46
C HIS A 50 -2.14 -25.50 13.07
N ALA A 51 -2.61 -26.19 12.05
CA ALA A 51 -2.71 -25.65 10.70
C ALA A 51 -3.67 -24.45 10.62
N ARG A 52 -4.80 -24.51 11.31
CA ARG A 52 -5.77 -23.40 11.40
C ARG A 52 -5.19 -22.19 12.11
N ASP A 53 -4.49 -22.41 13.23
CA ASP A 53 -3.83 -21.34 13.97
C ASP A 53 -2.71 -20.68 13.14
N THR A 54 -1.89 -21.48 12.48
CA THR A 54 -0.85 -20.99 11.57
C THR A 54 -1.44 -20.19 10.41
N TYR A 55 -2.53 -20.67 9.81
CA TYR A 55 -3.23 -19.97 8.75
C TYR A 55 -3.82 -18.63 9.25
N ALA A 56 -4.46 -18.63 10.43
CA ALA A 56 -5.00 -17.42 11.01
C ALA A 56 -3.90 -16.37 11.29
N LYS A 57 -2.77 -16.79 11.82
CA LYS A 57 -1.60 -15.94 12.06
C LYS A 57 -1.01 -15.40 10.75
N ALA A 58 -0.89 -16.24 9.73
CA ALA A 58 -0.40 -15.84 8.43
C ALA A 58 -1.34 -14.82 7.75
N LYS A 59 -2.66 -15.03 7.87
CA LYS A 59 -3.65 -14.09 7.36
C LYS A 59 -3.53 -12.72 8.02
N VAL A 60 -3.49 -12.66 9.34
CA VAL A 60 -3.32 -11.40 10.09
C VAL A 60 -2.00 -10.71 9.73
N ALA A 61 -0.91 -11.46 9.61
CA ALA A 61 0.38 -10.89 9.20
C ALA A 61 0.35 -10.31 7.77
N SER A 62 -0.40 -10.94 6.87
CA SER A 62 -0.60 -10.45 5.50
C SER A 62 -1.44 -9.16 5.46
N GLU A 63 -2.51 -9.08 6.26
CA GLU A 63 -3.33 -7.90 6.41
C GLU A 63 -2.52 -6.74 7.02
N ASP A 64 -1.80 -6.99 8.12
CA ASP A 64 -0.90 -6.00 8.74
C ASP A 64 0.17 -5.47 7.75
N ALA A 65 0.69 -6.34 6.88
CA ALA A 65 1.66 -5.95 5.85
C ALA A 65 1.04 -5.11 4.73
N ALA A 66 -0.19 -5.43 4.31
CA ALA A 66 -0.91 -4.66 3.31
C ALA A 66 -1.23 -3.24 3.82
N ASP A 67 -1.73 -3.13 5.05
CA ASP A 67 -2.02 -1.84 5.70
C ASP A 67 -0.74 -0.98 5.85
N LEU A 68 0.38 -1.62 6.18
CA LEU A 68 1.68 -0.94 6.27
C LEU A 68 2.11 -0.36 4.92
N LEU A 69 1.98 -1.15 3.85
CA LEU A 69 2.32 -0.71 2.49
C LEU A 69 1.41 0.43 2.03
N GLU A 70 0.10 0.31 2.26
CA GLU A 70 -0.88 1.34 1.89
C GLU A 70 -0.57 2.66 2.60
N ASN A 71 -0.37 2.64 3.92
CA ASN A 71 -0.04 3.82 4.70
C ASN A 71 1.28 4.46 4.28
N THR A 72 2.31 3.64 4.03
CA THR A 72 3.62 4.13 3.55
C THR A 72 3.49 4.78 2.18
N TYR A 73 2.76 4.14 1.26
CA TYR A 73 2.55 4.68 -0.08
C TYR A 73 1.76 5.99 -0.04
N ALA A 74 0.69 6.07 0.74
CA ALA A 74 -0.11 7.28 0.89
C ALA A 74 0.73 8.44 1.44
N THR A 75 1.57 8.20 2.44
CA THR A 75 2.47 9.19 3.03
C THR A 75 3.49 9.69 2.01
N VAL A 76 4.14 8.78 1.30
CA VAL A 76 5.13 9.16 0.27
C VAL A 76 4.48 9.93 -0.88
N ALA A 77 3.30 9.50 -1.35
CA ALA A 77 2.58 10.19 -2.42
C ALA A 77 2.16 11.61 -2.02
N LYS A 78 1.66 11.78 -0.80
CA LYS A 78 1.35 13.11 -0.24
C LYS A 78 2.61 13.97 -0.17
N GLY A 79 3.69 13.46 0.42
CA GLY A 79 4.95 14.18 0.56
C GLY A 79 5.55 14.60 -0.78
N ALA A 80 5.50 13.73 -1.80
CA ALA A 80 5.93 14.07 -3.15
C ALA A 80 5.06 15.17 -3.77
N THR A 81 3.75 15.15 -3.51
CA THR A 81 2.83 16.19 -3.98
C THR A 81 3.16 17.53 -3.33
N ASP A 82 3.33 17.56 -2.03
CA ASP A 82 3.65 18.78 -1.26
C ASP A 82 5.00 19.37 -1.70
N TYR A 83 5.99 18.50 -1.93
CA TYR A 83 7.29 18.90 -2.46
C TYR A 83 7.18 19.54 -3.86
N ASN A 84 6.42 18.93 -4.78
CA ASN A 84 6.20 19.47 -6.11
C ASN A 84 5.44 20.81 -6.10
N LEU A 85 4.43 20.94 -5.23
CA LEU A 85 3.71 22.21 -5.05
C LEU A 85 4.65 23.30 -4.54
N LYS A 86 5.56 22.98 -3.63
CA LYS A 86 6.57 23.92 -3.14
C LYS A 86 7.54 24.33 -4.25
N LEU A 87 8.01 23.39 -5.09
CA LEU A 87 8.84 23.72 -6.24
C LEU A 87 8.13 24.66 -7.22
N ILE A 88 6.85 24.45 -7.50
CA ILE A 88 6.04 25.33 -8.35
C ILE A 88 5.91 26.73 -7.72
N ALA A 89 5.69 26.81 -6.41
CA ALA A 89 5.61 28.08 -5.69
C ALA A 89 6.94 28.85 -5.77
N ILE A 90 8.07 28.15 -5.59
CA ILE A 90 9.43 28.70 -5.73
C ILE A 90 9.65 29.23 -7.15
N ALA A 91 9.32 28.43 -8.17
CA ALA A 91 9.46 28.83 -9.57
C ALA A 91 8.64 30.08 -9.89
N ARG A 92 7.40 30.15 -9.38
CA ARG A 92 6.53 31.32 -9.53
C ARG A 92 7.13 32.57 -8.87
N THR A 93 7.65 32.42 -7.65
CA THR A 93 8.30 33.52 -6.92
C THR A 93 9.54 34.03 -7.66
N ASN A 94 10.40 33.13 -8.13
CA ASN A 94 11.60 33.46 -8.88
C ASN A 94 11.26 34.16 -10.22
N THR A 95 10.25 33.65 -10.93
CA THR A 95 9.79 34.28 -12.19
C THR A 95 9.29 35.68 -11.95
N ARG A 96 8.47 35.91 -10.92
CA ARG A 96 7.99 37.25 -10.56
C ARG A 96 9.14 38.16 -10.21
N ALA A 97 10.08 37.72 -9.37
CA ALA A 97 11.25 38.51 -8.99
C ALA A 97 12.13 38.88 -10.20
N ALA A 98 12.25 38.00 -11.18
CA ALA A 98 12.97 38.27 -12.41
C ALA A 98 12.26 39.35 -13.26
N PHE A 99 10.93 39.29 -13.40
CA PHE A 99 10.17 40.33 -14.11
C PHE A 99 10.21 41.67 -13.38
N ASP A 100 10.08 41.69 -12.05
CA ASP A 100 10.19 42.89 -11.23
C ASP A 100 11.56 43.55 -11.44
N TYR A 101 12.63 42.76 -11.41
CA TYR A 101 13.99 43.23 -11.65
C TYR A 101 14.17 43.83 -13.06
N VAL A 102 13.65 43.18 -14.10
CA VAL A 102 13.69 43.69 -15.47
C VAL A 102 12.92 44.99 -15.55
N HIS A 103 11.76 45.10 -14.90
CA HIS A 103 10.97 46.33 -14.88
C HIS A 103 11.72 47.48 -14.19
N GLU A 104 12.37 47.23 -13.06
CA GLU A 104 13.20 48.20 -12.35
C GLU A 104 14.40 48.65 -13.22
N LEU A 105 15.05 47.69 -13.95
CA LEU A 105 16.15 48.01 -14.85
C LEU A 105 15.78 48.98 -15.99
N LEU A 106 14.54 48.90 -16.49
CA LEU A 106 14.04 49.82 -17.53
C LEU A 106 13.94 51.26 -17.05
N GLY A 107 13.86 51.47 -15.73
CA GLY A 107 13.80 52.78 -15.10
C GLY A 107 15.17 53.40 -14.77
N VAL A 108 16.25 52.63 -14.89
CA VAL A 108 17.63 53.04 -14.52
C VAL A 108 18.13 54.13 -15.47
N LYS A 109 18.65 55.22 -14.91
CA LYS A 109 19.14 56.38 -15.68
C LYS A 109 20.65 56.57 -15.63
N SER A 110 21.34 55.84 -14.75
CA SER A 110 22.80 55.94 -14.61
C SER A 110 23.48 54.60 -14.40
N PRO A 111 24.76 54.45 -14.79
CA PRO A 111 25.54 53.25 -14.52
C PRO A 111 25.65 52.91 -13.02
N SER A 112 25.67 53.95 -12.17
CA SER A 112 25.76 53.74 -10.72
C SER A 112 24.47 53.09 -10.16
N GLU A 113 23.30 53.61 -10.61
CA GLU A 113 22.00 53.00 -10.24
C GLU A 113 21.87 51.56 -10.72
N PHE A 114 22.38 51.26 -11.93
CA PHE A 114 22.42 49.87 -12.44
C PHE A 114 23.20 48.94 -11.51
N ILE A 115 24.41 49.35 -11.08
CA ILE A 115 25.26 48.53 -10.20
C ILE A 115 24.58 48.36 -8.83
N GLU A 116 24.02 49.41 -8.28
CA GLU A 116 23.32 49.38 -6.99
C GLU A 116 22.11 48.42 -7.04
N LEU A 117 21.23 48.59 -8.03
CA LEU A 117 20.06 47.75 -8.24
C LEU A 117 20.42 46.28 -8.46
N SER A 118 21.43 46.03 -9.32
CA SER A 118 21.88 44.65 -9.57
C SER A 118 22.45 44.00 -8.32
N THR A 119 23.22 44.73 -7.54
CA THR A 119 23.81 44.21 -6.28
C THR A 119 22.71 43.91 -5.25
N ALA A 120 21.74 44.81 -5.12
CA ALA A 120 20.59 44.62 -4.23
C ALA A 120 19.77 43.39 -4.63
N HIS A 121 19.50 43.27 -5.95
CA HIS A 121 18.78 42.11 -6.50
C HIS A 121 19.52 40.78 -6.24
N MET A 122 20.83 40.73 -6.47
CA MET A 122 21.65 39.53 -6.22
C MET A 122 21.63 39.11 -4.73
N ARG A 123 21.74 40.04 -3.80
CA ARG A 123 21.63 39.77 -2.36
C ARG A 123 20.26 39.20 -2.01
N LYS A 124 19.19 39.87 -2.48
CA LYS A 124 17.82 39.40 -2.26
C LYS A 124 17.59 38.00 -2.82
N GLN A 125 18.10 37.70 -4.01
CA GLN A 125 17.99 36.38 -4.63
C GLN A 125 18.77 35.32 -3.83
N PHE A 126 19.95 35.65 -3.34
CA PHE A 126 20.72 34.73 -2.49
C PHE A 126 19.95 34.37 -1.21
N ASP A 127 19.36 35.32 -0.55
CA ASP A 127 18.56 35.15 0.67
C ASP A 127 17.34 34.25 0.37
N ILE A 128 16.61 34.55 -0.70
CA ILE A 128 15.44 33.78 -1.16
C ILE A 128 15.84 32.32 -1.47
N VAL A 129 16.90 32.09 -2.23
CA VAL A 129 17.37 30.75 -2.56
C VAL A 129 17.81 29.98 -1.31
N SER A 130 18.49 30.66 -0.38
CA SER A 130 18.90 30.07 0.89
C SER A 130 17.70 29.65 1.75
N GLU A 131 16.66 30.48 1.82
CA GLU A 131 15.42 30.18 2.53
C GLU A 131 14.68 29.00 1.87
N HIS A 132 14.49 29.03 0.56
CA HIS A 132 13.85 27.95 -0.19
C HIS A 132 14.58 26.61 -0.01
N ASN A 133 15.91 26.61 -0.01
CA ASN A 133 16.68 25.39 0.24
C ASN A 133 16.45 24.83 1.66
N LYS A 134 16.39 25.69 2.67
CA LYS A 134 16.07 25.26 4.04
C LYS A 134 14.68 24.64 4.12
N GLU A 135 13.68 25.28 3.49
CA GLU A 135 12.31 24.80 3.46
C GLU A 135 12.19 23.44 2.74
N LEU A 136 12.83 23.29 1.57
CA LEU A 136 12.85 22.03 0.82
C LEU A 136 13.55 20.90 1.60
N CYS A 137 14.66 21.22 2.27
CA CYS A 137 15.34 20.24 3.13
C CYS A 137 14.50 19.85 4.35
N ALA A 138 13.76 20.79 4.94
CA ALA A 138 12.86 20.51 6.06
C ALA A 138 11.72 19.59 5.60
N LEU A 139 11.07 19.93 4.49
CA LEU A 139 10.00 19.12 3.91
C LEU A 139 10.47 17.70 3.52
N ALA A 140 11.65 17.58 2.92
CA ALA A 140 12.22 16.28 2.59
C ALA A 140 12.48 15.42 3.83
N ARG A 141 12.94 16.03 4.94
CA ARG A 141 13.15 15.32 6.23
C ARG A 141 11.83 14.91 6.87
N GLU A 142 10.82 15.78 6.81
CA GLU A 142 9.48 15.49 7.31
C GLU A 142 8.90 14.26 6.60
N VAL A 143 8.89 14.28 5.26
CA VAL A 143 8.43 13.14 4.45
C VAL A 143 9.20 11.86 4.75
N ALA A 144 10.53 11.93 4.89
CA ALA A 144 11.34 10.77 5.23
C ALA A 144 11.02 10.22 6.62
N THR A 145 10.75 11.10 7.60
CA THR A 145 10.39 10.70 8.95
C THR A 145 9.00 10.08 9.01
N GLU A 146 8.03 10.71 8.38
CA GLU A 146 6.65 10.21 8.30
C GLU A 146 6.57 8.87 7.56
N ALA A 147 7.32 8.69 6.49
CA ALA A 147 7.40 7.42 5.77
C ALA A 147 8.09 6.30 6.58
N ALA A 148 9.01 6.65 7.47
CA ALA A 148 9.71 5.68 8.32
C ALA A 148 8.87 5.22 9.52
N GLU A 149 7.93 6.02 10.01
CA GLU A 149 7.11 5.69 11.18
C GLU A 149 6.27 4.41 11.03
N PRO A 150 5.49 4.21 9.93
CA PRO A 150 4.74 2.97 9.75
C PRO A 150 5.68 1.75 9.70
N ILE A 151 6.85 1.89 9.08
CA ILE A 151 7.84 0.80 8.98
C ILE A 151 8.37 0.41 10.37
N LYS A 152 8.75 1.37 11.19
CA LYS A 152 9.20 1.14 12.58
C LYS A 152 8.12 0.45 13.40
N THR A 153 6.87 0.93 13.28
CA THR A 153 5.74 0.38 14.01
C THR A 153 5.43 -1.05 13.55
N GLY A 154 5.47 -1.32 12.25
CA GLY A 154 5.26 -2.65 11.67
C GLY A 154 6.32 -3.65 12.13
N VAL A 155 7.59 -3.26 12.07
CA VAL A 155 8.72 -4.08 12.54
C VAL A 155 8.60 -4.37 14.04
N SER A 156 8.31 -3.37 14.86
CA SER A 156 8.13 -3.54 16.31
C SER A 156 6.98 -4.50 16.65
N LYS A 157 5.84 -4.38 15.95
CA LYS A 157 4.71 -5.32 16.10
C LYS A 157 5.08 -6.74 15.70
N ALA A 158 5.83 -6.91 14.61
CA ALA A 158 6.27 -8.23 14.16
C ALA A 158 7.19 -8.91 15.18
N PHE A 159 8.14 -8.18 15.77
CA PHE A 159 9.03 -8.70 16.82
C PHE A 159 8.26 -9.06 18.10
N ASN A 160 7.34 -8.22 18.54
CA ASN A 160 6.53 -8.49 19.75
C ASN A 160 5.56 -9.68 19.58
N LYS A 161 5.15 -10.01 18.36
CA LYS A 161 4.32 -11.19 18.08
C LYS A 161 5.13 -12.49 18.00
N ALA A 162 6.43 -12.40 17.78
CA ALA A 162 7.33 -13.55 17.64
C ALA A 162 7.93 -14.04 18.98
N THR A 163 7.76 -13.24 20.04
CA THR A 163 8.19 -13.58 21.43
C THR A 163 7.01 -14.04 22.24
#